data_18aa847b0c1ddc83df96c92c9f7a051d
#
_entry.id   18aa847b0c1ddc83df96c92c9f7a051d
#
_cell.length_a   1.000
_cell.length_b   1.000
_cell.length_c   1.000
_cell.angle_alpha   90.00
_cell.angle_beta   90.00
_cell.angle_gamma   90.00
#
_symmetry.space_group_name_H-M   'P 1'
#
loop_
_entity.id
_entity.type
_entity.pdbx_description
1 polymer ?
#
loop_
_entity_poly.entity_id
_entity_poly.type
_entity_poly.pdbx_seq_one_letter_code
_entity_poly.pdbx_strand_id
1 'polypeptide(L)'
;MMIKMSISRLLFCSSLFLSGISVFAQELPYKQPNLPIEERVNDLLSRMTLEEKVTQIRHIHSWNIFNGQTLDTEKLKAFSKGMSWGFVEGFPLTGANCRKNMQLVQKFMVENTRLGIPVFTVAESLHGSVHEGSVIYPQNVALGSTFSPELAYRKAAMITKDLHAQGMHQVLAPCIDVVRDLRWGRVEESFGEDPILCGLFGIAEVKGYMDNGISPMLKHYGPHGNPLSGLNLASVECGLRDLHEVYLKPFEMVIRNTSVLAVMSTYNSWNRIPNSASHYLLTEVLRNQFGFKGYVYSDWGAIEMLKTLHYTAHNSEEAAMQAFT
;
A
#
# COMPACT_ATOMS: atom_id res chain seq x y z
N MET A 1 -31.55 -88.44 41.91
CA MET A 1 -32.19 -87.15 42.21
C MET A 1 -31.20 -86.08 41.92
N MET A 2 -31.39 -85.39 40.73
CA MET A 2 -30.40 -84.49 40.15
C MET A 2 -30.71 -83.06 40.59
N ILE A 3 -29.70 -82.38 41.16
CA ILE A 3 -29.78 -80.98 41.52
C ILE A 3 -29.15 -80.17 40.32
N LYS A 4 -29.94 -79.34 39.68
CA LYS A 4 -29.50 -78.42 38.61
C LYS A 4 -28.93 -77.11 39.28
N MET A 5 -27.66 -76.86 39.07
CA MET A 5 -27.04 -75.57 39.38
C MET A 5 -27.29 -74.61 38.25
N SER A 6 -27.86 -73.45 38.56
CA SER A 6 -28.04 -72.35 37.65
C SER A 6 -26.84 -71.39 37.72
N ILE A 7 -26.15 -71.16 36.58
CA ILE A 7 -25.04 -70.22 36.51
C ILE A 7 -25.61 -68.87 36.07
N SER A 8 -25.60 -67.90 37.02
CA SER A 8 -25.89 -66.51 36.71
C SER A 8 -24.68 -65.84 36.00
N ARG A 9 -24.87 -65.38 34.80
CA ARG A 9 -23.87 -64.59 34.09
C ARG A 9 -23.99 -63.15 34.54
N LEU A 10 -22.95 -62.64 35.23
CA LEU A 10 -22.73 -61.22 35.47
C LEU A 10 -22.19 -60.58 34.14
N LEU A 11 -23.00 -59.77 33.53
CA LEU A 11 -22.56 -58.86 32.46
C LEU A 11 -21.97 -57.61 33.10
N PHE A 12 -20.66 -57.46 32.98
CA PHE A 12 -19.94 -56.23 33.36
C PHE A 12 -20.03 -55.28 32.16
N CYS A 13 -20.90 -54.27 32.22
CA CYS A 13 -20.93 -53.17 31.26
C CYS A 13 -19.80 -52.21 31.59
N SER A 14 -18.69 -52.31 30.88
CA SER A 14 -17.64 -51.28 30.85
C SER A 14 -18.12 -50.09 30.01
N SER A 15 -18.69 -49.08 30.62
CA SER A 15 -18.95 -47.78 29.96
C SER A 15 -17.61 -47.04 29.82
N LEU A 16 -17.02 -47.12 28.63
CA LEU A 16 -15.94 -46.23 28.22
C LEU A 16 -16.53 -44.82 28.09
N PHE A 17 -16.26 -43.96 29.05
CA PHE A 17 -16.40 -42.50 28.91
C PHE A 17 -15.31 -42.04 27.96
N LEU A 18 -15.63 -41.92 26.69
CA LEU A 18 -14.86 -41.07 25.75
C LEU A 18 -15.11 -39.63 26.14
N SER A 19 -14.26 -39.10 27.01
CA SER A 19 -14.12 -37.65 27.19
C SER A 19 -13.61 -37.09 25.91
N GLY A 20 -14.54 -36.58 25.07
CA GLY A 20 -14.19 -35.78 23.89
C GLY A 20 -13.44 -34.54 24.37
N ILE A 21 -12.13 -34.58 24.32
CA ILE A 21 -11.30 -33.39 24.44
C ILE A 21 -11.60 -32.61 23.15
N SER A 22 -12.53 -31.64 23.24
CA SER A 22 -12.66 -30.59 22.24
C SER A 22 -11.36 -29.80 22.27
N VAL A 23 -10.42 -30.17 21.45
CA VAL A 23 -9.28 -29.30 21.13
C VAL A 23 -9.86 -28.13 20.41
N PHE A 24 -10.23 -27.08 21.15
CA PHE A 24 -10.43 -25.77 20.56
C PHE A 24 -9.10 -25.44 19.90
N ALA A 25 -9.05 -25.50 18.57
CA ALA A 25 -7.90 -25.02 17.82
C ALA A 25 -7.70 -23.56 18.23
N GLN A 26 -6.66 -23.31 19.02
CA GLN A 26 -6.34 -21.96 19.46
C GLN A 26 -6.12 -21.11 18.21
N GLU A 27 -6.90 -20.04 18.06
CA GLU A 27 -6.78 -19.16 16.92
C GLU A 27 -5.34 -18.65 16.84
N LEU A 28 -4.76 -18.70 15.65
CA LEU A 28 -3.36 -18.33 15.43
C LEU A 28 -3.10 -16.90 15.92
N PRO A 29 -2.01 -16.63 16.66
CA PRO A 29 -1.75 -15.31 17.26
C PRO A 29 -1.89 -14.15 16.27
N TYR A 30 -1.39 -14.28 15.02
CA TYR A 30 -1.51 -13.20 14.05
C TYR A 30 -2.95 -12.88 13.63
N LYS A 31 -3.91 -13.78 13.84
CA LYS A 31 -5.34 -13.56 13.57
C LYS A 31 -6.09 -12.93 14.74
N GLN A 32 -5.49 -12.87 15.90
CA GLN A 32 -6.13 -12.36 17.12
C GLN A 32 -6.01 -10.83 17.21
N PRO A 33 -7.09 -10.07 17.02
CA PRO A 33 -7.01 -8.61 16.98
C PRO A 33 -6.64 -7.96 18.31
N ASN A 34 -6.79 -8.69 19.42
CA ASN A 34 -6.51 -8.19 20.76
C ASN A 34 -5.02 -8.25 21.14
N LEU A 35 -4.20 -8.99 20.40
CA LEU A 35 -2.77 -9.06 20.62
C LEU A 35 -2.05 -7.81 20.05
N PRO A 36 -0.92 -7.40 20.65
CA PRO A 36 -0.09 -6.34 20.13
C PRO A 36 0.31 -6.57 18.67
N ILE A 37 0.37 -5.51 17.88
CA ILE A 37 0.69 -5.59 16.43
C ILE A 37 2.03 -6.30 16.21
N GLU A 38 3.07 -5.96 16.98
CA GLU A 38 4.39 -6.56 16.87
C GLU A 38 4.37 -8.08 17.11
N GLU A 39 3.61 -8.54 18.08
CA GLU A 39 3.45 -9.96 18.35
C GLU A 39 2.78 -10.69 17.19
N ARG A 40 1.72 -10.09 16.64
CA ARG A 40 0.99 -10.61 15.48
C ARG A 40 1.87 -10.65 14.22
N VAL A 41 2.64 -9.59 13.98
CA VAL A 41 3.57 -9.51 12.84
C VAL A 41 4.67 -10.55 12.96
N ASN A 42 5.29 -10.70 14.13
CA ASN A 42 6.35 -11.67 14.36
C ASN A 42 5.86 -13.12 14.19
N ASP A 43 4.67 -13.43 14.73
CA ASP A 43 4.04 -14.75 14.54
C ASP A 43 3.77 -15.01 13.05
N LEU A 44 3.17 -14.05 12.33
CA LEU A 44 2.90 -14.18 10.90
C LEU A 44 4.18 -14.38 10.09
N LEU A 45 5.20 -13.55 10.28
CA LEU A 45 6.48 -13.62 9.57
C LEU A 45 7.20 -14.96 9.79
N SER A 46 7.09 -15.54 11.00
CA SER A 46 7.67 -16.85 11.31
C SER A 46 7.02 -18.01 10.54
N ARG A 47 5.77 -17.83 10.11
CA ARG A 47 5.00 -18.83 9.36
C ARG A 47 5.13 -18.70 7.84
N MET A 48 5.55 -17.53 7.34
CA MET A 48 5.63 -17.22 5.93
C MET A 48 6.83 -17.88 5.25
N THR A 49 6.60 -18.49 4.09
CA THR A 49 7.70 -18.85 3.19
C THR A 49 8.31 -17.61 2.53
N LEU A 50 9.46 -17.77 1.89
CA LEU A 50 10.08 -16.66 1.14
C LEU A 50 9.16 -16.17 0.02
N GLU A 51 8.53 -17.08 -0.71
CA GLU A 51 7.59 -16.77 -1.79
C GLU A 51 6.40 -15.96 -1.28
N GLU A 52 5.85 -16.34 -0.13
CA GLU A 52 4.74 -15.58 0.49
C GLU A 52 5.18 -14.19 0.96
N LYS A 53 6.38 -14.04 1.48
CA LYS A 53 6.94 -12.71 1.80
C LYS A 53 7.08 -11.85 0.54
N VAL A 54 7.57 -12.44 -0.55
CA VAL A 54 7.68 -11.74 -1.84
C VAL A 54 6.32 -11.32 -2.39
N THR A 55 5.27 -12.15 -2.26
CA THR A 55 3.93 -11.77 -2.74
C THR A 55 3.32 -10.62 -1.93
N GLN A 56 3.66 -10.46 -0.63
CA GLN A 56 3.17 -9.35 0.18
C GLN A 56 3.72 -7.97 -0.25
N ILE A 57 4.87 -7.92 -0.91
CA ILE A 57 5.45 -6.69 -1.44
C ILE A 57 5.10 -6.45 -2.91
N ARG A 58 4.18 -7.21 -3.49
CA ARG A 58 3.78 -7.11 -4.90
C ARG A 58 2.36 -6.60 -5.04
N HIS A 59 2.12 -5.96 -6.18
CA HIS A 59 0.84 -5.40 -6.58
C HIS A 59 0.16 -6.27 -7.65
N ILE A 60 -1.15 -6.46 -7.54
CA ILE A 60 -1.99 -7.07 -8.56
C ILE A 60 -2.64 -5.93 -9.37
N HIS A 61 -2.32 -5.87 -10.65
CA HIS A 61 -3.03 -4.98 -11.56
C HIS A 61 -4.39 -5.57 -11.92
N SER A 62 -5.39 -4.70 -12.03
CA SER A 62 -6.77 -5.10 -12.32
C SER A 62 -6.90 -5.99 -13.55
N TRP A 63 -6.18 -5.71 -14.64
CA TRP A 63 -6.21 -6.53 -15.86
C TRP A 63 -5.69 -7.96 -15.68
N ASN A 64 -4.95 -8.26 -14.60
CA ASN A 64 -4.51 -9.61 -14.31
C ASN A 64 -5.65 -10.52 -13.84
N ILE A 65 -6.69 -9.94 -13.24
CA ILE A 65 -7.74 -10.67 -12.53
C ILE A 65 -9.16 -10.30 -12.95
N PHE A 66 -9.36 -9.21 -13.72
CA PHE A 66 -10.69 -8.83 -14.20
C PHE A 66 -10.86 -9.06 -15.70
N ASN A 67 -12.09 -9.34 -16.09
CA ASN A 67 -12.60 -9.26 -17.45
C ASN A 67 -13.58 -8.07 -17.51
N GLY A 68 -13.12 -6.93 -18.04
CA GLY A 68 -13.88 -5.68 -17.98
C GLY A 68 -14.22 -5.30 -16.54
N GLN A 69 -15.49 -5.24 -16.21
CA GLN A 69 -16.01 -4.83 -14.90
C GLN A 69 -16.27 -6.02 -13.93
N THR A 70 -15.84 -7.23 -14.27
CA THR A 70 -16.16 -8.43 -13.51
C THR A 70 -14.89 -9.18 -13.11
N LEU A 71 -14.81 -9.59 -11.84
CA LEU A 71 -13.75 -10.45 -11.35
C LEU A 71 -13.80 -11.82 -12.05
N ASP A 72 -12.68 -12.25 -12.60
CA ASP A 72 -12.45 -13.60 -13.08
C ASP A 72 -11.79 -14.42 -11.98
N THR A 73 -12.58 -15.25 -11.32
CA THR A 73 -12.12 -16.04 -10.17
C THR A 73 -11.06 -17.06 -10.57
N GLU A 74 -11.11 -17.61 -11.78
CA GLU A 74 -10.11 -18.57 -12.25
C GLU A 74 -8.77 -17.87 -12.53
N LYS A 75 -8.79 -16.66 -13.12
CA LYS A 75 -7.59 -15.85 -13.26
C LYS A 75 -7.01 -15.49 -11.88
N LEU A 76 -7.85 -15.07 -10.92
CA LEU A 76 -7.38 -14.75 -9.58
C LEU A 76 -6.75 -15.97 -8.90
N LYS A 77 -7.36 -17.14 -9.00
CA LYS A 77 -6.83 -18.40 -8.46
C LYS A 77 -5.49 -18.77 -9.09
N ALA A 78 -5.40 -18.71 -10.42
CA ALA A 78 -4.17 -19.00 -11.16
C ALA A 78 -3.05 -18.02 -10.82
N PHE A 79 -3.39 -16.73 -10.65
CA PHE A 79 -2.44 -15.68 -10.33
C PHE A 79 -1.94 -15.77 -8.88
N SER A 80 -2.83 -16.04 -7.92
CA SER A 80 -2.50 -16.10 -6.50
C SER A 80 -1.65 -17.33 -6.14
N LYS A 81 -1.82 -18.44 -6.84
CA LYS A 81 -1.15 -19.74 -6.55
C LYS A 81 -1.30 -20.15 -5.08
N GLY A 82 -2.43 -19.85 -4.45
CA GLY A 82 -2.71 -20.13 -3.04
C GLY A 82 -2.01 -19.21 -2.04
N MET A 83 -1.37 -18.13 -2.49
CA MET A 83 -0.72 -17.11 -1.66
C MET A 83 -1.53 -15.81 -1.65
N SER A 84 -1.54 -15.12 -0.51
CA SER A 84 -2.07 -13.75 -0.44
C SER A 84 -1.08 -12.76 -1.05
N TRP A 85 -1.61 -11.68 -1.63
CA TRP A 85 -0.83 -10.59 -2.21
C TRP A 85 -0.99 -9.31 -1.38
N GLY A 86 0.02 -8.43 -1.44
CA GLY A 86 0.02 -7.22 -0.64
C GLY A 86 -1.00 -6.20 -1.11
N PHE A 87 -1.06 -5.94 -2.43
CA PHE A 87 -1.82 -4.83 -2.99
C PHE A 87 -2.61 -5.23 -4.22
N VAL A 88 -3.78 -4.58 -4.41
CA VAL A 88 -4.59 -4.65 -5.63
C VAL A 88 -5.21 -3.29 -5.92
N GLU A 89 -5.19 -2.89 -7.18
CA GLU A 89 -5.87 -1.66 -7.61
C GLU A 89 -7.29 -1.93 -8.13
N GLY A 90 -8.18 -0.95 -7.97
CA GLY A 90 -9.55 -1.01 -8.47
C GLY A 90 -9.74 -0.45 -9.88
N PHE A 91 -8.75 0.23 -10.44
CA PHE A 91 -8.86 0.82 -11.79
C PHE A 91 -8.82 -0.27 -12.89
N PRO A 92 -9.62 -0.21 -13.94
CA PRO A 92 -10.60 0.82 -14.32
C PRO A 92 -12.08 0.49 -13.96
N LEU A 93 -12.35 -0.09 -12.81
CA LEU A 93 -13.71 -0.45 -12.40
C LEU A 93 -14.55 0.82 -12.15
N THR A 94 -15.86 0.76 -12.44
CA THR A 94 -16.81 1.78 -11.98
C THR A 94 -16.98 1.70 -10.47
N GLY A 95 -17.33 2.80 -9.80
CA GLY A 95 -17.46 2.85 -8.34
C GLY A 95 -18.39 1.76 -7.78
N ALA A 96 -19.52 1.50 -8.43
CA ALA A 96 -20.47 0.46 -8.02
C ALA A 96 -19.89 -0.96 -8.15
N ASN A 97 -19.16 -1.24 -9.23
CA ASN A 97 -18.52 -2.53 -9.45
C ASN A 97 -17.26 -2.70 -8.60
N CYS A 98 -16.57 -1.61 -8.30
CA CYS A 98 -15.35 -1.62 -7.51
C CYS A 98 -15.57 -2.28 -6.14
N ARG A 99 -16.54 -1.79 -5.35
CA ARG A 99 -16.84 -2.35 -4.03
C ARG A 99 -17.12 -3.86 -4.08
N LYS A 100 -18.02 -4.27 -4.96
CA LYS A 100 -18.39 -5.68 -5.13
C LYS A 100 -17.17 -6.55 -5.42
N ASN A 101 -16.38 -6.14 -6.39
CA ASN A 101 -15.21 -6.90 -6.83
C ASN A 101 -14.10 -6.92 -5.78
N MET A 102 -13.85 -5.79 -5.10
CA MET A 102 -12.84 -5.74 -4.02
C MET A 102 -13.24 -6.62 -2.83
N GLN A 103 -14.52 -6.67 -2.49
CA GLN A 103 -15.03 -7.61 -1.46
C GLN A 103 -14.81 -9.07 -1.85
N LEU A 104 -15.00 -9.42 -3.13
CA LEU A 104 -14.74 -10.77 -3.62
C LEU A 104 -13.25 -11.11 -3.59
N VAL A 105 -12.37 -10.18 -3.97
CA VAL A 105 -10.92 -10.34 -3.87
C VAL A 105 -10.50 -10.52 -2.42
N GLN A 106 -10.98 -9.69 -1.49
CA GLN A 106 -10.70 -9.82 -0.05
C GLN A 106 -11.15 -11.19 0.48
N LYS A 107 -12.38 -11.58 0.17
CA LYS A 107 -12.91 -12.89 0.57
C LYS A 107 -12.03 -14.02 0.06
N PHE A 108 -11.63 -13.96 -1.22
CA PHE A 108 -10.73 -14.96 -1.80
C PHE A 108 -9.40 -15.01 -1.05
N MET A 109 -8.75 -13.86 -0.80
CA MET A 109 -7.46 -13.81 -0.11
C MET A 109 -7.53 -14.39 1.31
N VAL A 110 -8.60 -14.10 2.03
CA VAL A 110 -8.78 -14.57 3.42
C VAL A 110 -9.14 -16.06 3.47
N GLU A 111 -10.03 -16.53 2.59
CA GLU A 111 -10.62 -17.88 2.69
C GLU A 111 -9.89 -18.93 1.83
N ASN A 112 -9.20 -18.52 0.77
CA ASN A 112 -8.64 -19.43 -0.24
C ASN A 112 -7.12 -19.37 -0.38
N THR A 113 -6.44 -18.70 0.56
CA THR A 113 -4.97 -18.71 0.64
C THR A 113 -4.50 -19.30 1.95
N ARG A 114 -3.28 -19.82 1.97
CA ARG A 114 -2.76 -20.58 3.14
C ARG A 114 -2.76 -19.78 4.44
N LEU A 115 -2.37 -18.52 4.39
CA LEU A 115 -2.26 -17.67 5.59
C LEU A 115 -3.51 -16.79 5.79
N GLY A 116 -4.34 -16.61 4.77
CA GLY A 116 -5.55 -15.80 4.86
C GLY A 116 -5.27 -14.33 5.14
N ILE A 117 -4.18 -13.79 4.58
CA ILE A 117 -3.82 -12.36 4.76
C ILE A 117 -4.70 -11.53 3.82
N PRO A 118 -5.43 -10.51 4.33
CA PRO A 118 -6.19 -9.61 3.48
C PRO A 118 -5.25 -8.75 2.62
N VAL A 119 -5.77 -8.23 1.49
CA VAL A 119 -5.02 -7.40 0.55
C VAL A 119 -5.35 -5.92 0.76
N PHE A 120 -4.38 -5.01 0.59
CA PHE A 120 -4.66 -3.59 0.48
C PHE A 120 -5.27 -3.27 -0.88
N THR A 121 -6.45 -2.67 -0.88
CA THR A 121 -7.09 -2.14 -2.08
C THR A 121 -6.70 -0.68 -2.25
N VAL A 122 -6.16 -0.33 -3.41
CA VAL A 122 -5.50 0.94 -3.68
C VAL A 122 -6.23 1.71 -4.77
N ALA A 123 -6.35 3.02 -4.60
CA ALA A 123 -6.94 3.92 -5.60
C ALA A 123 -6.08 5.16 -5.86
N GLU A 124 -6.04 5.61 -7.12
CA GLU A 124 -5.60 6.97 -7.45
C GLU A 124 -6.68 7.96 -7.02
N SER A 125 -6.26 9.04 -6.37
CA SER A 125 -7.19 10.06 -5.89
C SER A 125 -6.50 11.37 -5.52
N LEU A 126 -5.83 12.01 -6.45
CA LEU A 126 -5.17 13.31 -6.20
C LEU A 126 -6.17 14.42 -5.84
N HIS A 127 -7.31 14.42 -6.51
CA HIS A 127 -8.38 15.42 -6.29
C HIS A 127 -9.79 14.82 -6.41
N GLY A 128 -9.94 13.59 -5.97
CA GLY A 128 -11.15 12.76 -6.05
C GLY A 128 -10.80 11.37 -6.54
N SER A 129 -11.54 10.34 -6.12
CA SER A 129 -11.31 8.99 -6.61
C SER A 129 -11.51 8.92 -8.12
N VAL A 130 -10.60 8.23 -8.83
CA VAL A 130 -10.66 8.09 -10.29
C VAL A 130 -11.78 7.15 -10.79
N HIS A 131 -12.53 6.54 -9.88
CA HIS A 131 -13.62 5.63 -10.26
C HIS A 131 -14.84 6.42 -10.71
N GLU A 132 -15.49 5.96 -11.78
CA GLU A 132 -16.71 6.56 -12.31
C GLU A 132 -17.78 6.68 -11.21
N GLY A 133 -18.44 7.84 -11.17
CA GLY A 133 -19.45 8.18 -10.17
C GLY A 133 -18.91 8.86 -8.91
N SER A 134 -17.59 9.05 -8.80
CA SER A 134 -16.98 9.79 -7.70
C SER A 134 -17.03 11.30 -7.92
N VAL A 135 -16.94 12.05 -6.81
CA VAL A 135 -16.86 13.50 -6.86
C VAL A 135 -15.43 13.94 -7.19
N ILE A 136 -15.30 14.85 -8.15
CA ILE A 136 -14.04 15.48 -8.51
C ILE A 136 -13.94 16.85 -7.83
N TYR A 137 -12.84 17.07 -7.14
CA TYR A 137 -12.50 18.30 -6.42
C TYR A 137 -11.52 19.15 -7.25
N PRO A 138 -11.28 20.42 -6.89
CA PRO A 138 -10.22 21.22 -7.51
C PRO A 138 -8.85 20.53 -7.40
N GLN A 139 -8.04 20.68 -8.45
CA GLN A 139 -6.66 20.20 -8.46
C GLN A 139 -5.81 20.84 -7.36
N ASN A 140 -4.74 20.17 -6.96
CA ASN A 140 -3.94 20.58 -5.80
C ASN A 140 -3.29 21.95 -6.00
N VAL A 141 -2.88 22.33 -7.20
CA VAL A 141 -2.34 23.66 -7.48
C VAL A 141 -3.38 24.76 -7.20
N ALA A 142 -4.65 24.54 -7.54
CA ALA A 142 -5.72 25.47 -7.21
C ALA A 142 -5.99 25.50 -5.71
N LEU A 143 -5.89 24.35 -5.03
CA LEU A 143 -6.04 24.28 -3.59
C LEU A 143 -4.89 24.97 -2.87
N GLY A 144 -3.64 24.77 -3.31
CA GLY A 144 -2.45 25.49 -2.80
C GLY A 144 -2.57 27.00 -2.91
N SER A 145 -3.17 27.49 -4.01
CA SER A 145 -3.40 28.93 -4.22
C SER A 145 -4.37 29.58 -3.21
N THR A 146 -5.08 28.79 -2.44
CA THR A 146 -5.95 29.28 -1.36
C THR A 146 -5.18 29.66 -0.09
N PHE A 147 -3.97 29.18 0.08
CA PHE A 147 -3.16 29.30 1.31
C PHE A 147 -3.89 28.78 2.56
N SER A 148 -4.85 27.87 2.41
CA SER A 148 -5.66 27.30 3.48
C SER A 148 -5.50 25.78 3.58
N PRO A 149 -4.55 25.26 4.38
CA PRO A 149 -4.39 23.83 4.61
C PRO A 149 -5.65 23.12 5.15
N GLU A 150 -6.51 23.86 5.85
CA GLU A 150 -7.81 23.37 6.33
C GLU A 150 -8.69 22.85 5.17
N LEU A 151 -8.64 23.48 4.01
CA LEU A 151 -9.37 23.00 2.83
C LEU A 151 -8.82 21.69 2.31
N ALA A 152 -7.51 21.42 2.42
CA ALA A 152 -6.92 20.13 2.07
C ALA A 152 -7.39 19.03 3.01
N TYR A 153 -7.41 19.27 4.32
CA TYR A 153 -8.00 18.34 5.29
C TYR A 153 -9.44 18.00 4.95
N ARG A 154 -10.27 19.02 4.72
CA ARG A 154 -11.70 18.84 4.39
C ARG A 154 -11.89 18.11 3.06
N LYS A 155 -11.09 18.42 2.02
CA LYS A 155 -11.09 17.71 0.74
C LYS A 155 -10.83 16.22 0.96
N ALA A 156 -9.76 15.87 1.67
CA ALA A 156 -9.40 14.48 1.96
C ALA A 156 -10.50 13.76 2.74
N ALA A 157 -11.05 14.39 3.80
CA ALA A 157 -12.15 13.84 4.56
C ALA A 157 -13.44 13.60 3.73
N MET A 158 -13.67 14.41 2.71
CA MET A 158 -14.80 14.18 1.79
C MET A 158 -14.52 13.04 0.82
N ILE A 159 -13.30 12.97 0.25
CA ILE A 159 -12.87 11.91 -0.66
C ILE A 159 -12.96 10.54 0.00
N THR A 160 -12.66 10.43 1.30
CA THR A 160 -12.73 9.14 2.02
C THR A 160 -14.11 8.49 1.96
N LYS A 161 -15.18 9.28 1.82
CA LYS A 161 -16.55 8.74 1.68
C LYS A 161 -16.69 7.91 0.39
N ASP A 162 -16.16 8.43 -0.72
CA ASP A 162 -16.16 7.71 -1.99
C ASP A 162 -15.25 6.47 -1.91
N LEU A 163 -14.05 6.62 -1.33
CA LEU A 163 -13.11 5.52 -1.18
C LEU A 163 -13.69 4.37 -0.33
N HIS A 164 -14.33 4.68 0.80
CA HIS A 164 -15.02 3.67 1.61
C HIS A 164 -16.18 3.02 0.87
N ALA A 165 -16.98 3.82 0.13
CA ALA A 165 -18.07 3.30 -0.69
C ALA A 165 -17.57 2.33 -1.78
N GLN A 166 -16.35 2.52 -2.26
CA GLN A 166 -15.68 1.69 -3.27
C GLN A 166 -14.89 0.51 -2.67
N GLY A 167 -14.74 0.46 -1.36
CA GLY A 167 -13.97 -0.59 -0.67
C GLY A 167 -12.45 -0.40 -0.77
N MET A 168 -11.98 0.85 -0.86
CA MET A 168 -10.55 1.19 -0.88
C MET A 168 -10.02 1.37 0.53
N HIS A 169 -8.78 0.95 0.75
CA HIS A 169 -8.07 1.08 2.03
C HIS A 169 -6.92 2.08 1.96
N GLN A 170 -6.39 2.29 0.78
CA GLN A 170 -5.24 3.16 0.55
C GLN A 170 -5.45 4.06 -0.66
N VAL A 171 -4.89 5.26 -0.58
CA VAL A 171 -4.91 6.26 -1.65
C VAL A 171 -3.49 6.65 -2.04
N LEU A 172 -3.23 6.80 -3.35
CA LEU A 172 -1.97 7.28 -3.89
C LEU A 172 -1.94 8.82 -3.92
N ALA A 173 -2.08 9.42 -2.75
CA ALA A 173 -2.11 10.86 -2.47
C ALA A 173 -1.71 11.12 -1.00
N PRO A 174 -1.23 12.35 -0.68
CA PRO A 174 -1.07 13.53 -1.52
C PRO A 174 0.20 13.54 -2.37
N CYS A 175 0.17 14.28 -3.50
CA CYS A 175 1.37 14.70 -4.20
C CYS A 175 1.90 15.99 -3.57
N ILE A 176 3.08 15.91 -2.95
CA ILE A 176 3.74 17.01 -2.25
C ILE A 176 5.07 17.43 -2.90
N ASP A 177 5.23 17.07 -4.18
CA ASP A 177 6.35 17.53 -5.00
C ASP A 177 6.40 19.05 -5.02
N VAL A 178 7.63 19.61 -5.01
CA VAL A 178 7.84 21.04 -5.14
C VAL A 178 8.12 21.37 -6.60
N VAL A 179 7.24 22.13 -7.24
CA VAL A 179 7.37 22.52 -8.66
C VAL A 179 8.41 23.60 -8.82
N ARG A 180 9.44 23.35 -9.63
CA ARG A 180 10.46 24.35 -9.99
C ARG A 180 10.60 24.54 -11.51
N ASP A 181 10.05 23.63 -12.31
CA ASP A 181 9.97 23.77 -13.77
C ASP A 181 8.51 23.69 -14.23
N LEU A 182 7.93 24.79 -14.67
CA LEU A 182 6.54 24.88 -15.13
C LEU A 182 6.27 24.13 -16.42
N ARG A 183 7.30 23.64 -17.11
CA ARG A 183 7.16 22.75 -18.28
C ARG A 183 6.86 21.32 -17.89
N TRP A 184 7.05 20.96 -16.60
CA TRP A 184 6.73 19.64 -16.11
C TRP A 184 5.22 19.37 -16.20
N GLY A 185 4.83 18.27 -16.85
CA GLY A 185 3.43 17.96 -17.16
C GLY A 185 2.54 17.58 -15.98
N ARG A 186 3.08 17.61 -14.73
CA ARG A 186 2.34 17.23 -13.49
C ARG A 186 2.25 18.38 -12.47
N VAL A 187 2.37 19.61 -12.93
CA VAL A 187 2.31 20.82 -12.09
C VAL A 187 1.01 20.88 -11.29
N GLU A 188 -0.11 20.50 -11.90
CA GLU A 188 -1.44 20.57 -11.28
C GLU A 188 -1.62 19.59 -10.11
N GLU A 189 -0.81 18.54 -10.04
CA GLU A 189 -0.88 17.56 -8.95
C GLU A 189 -0.29 18.10 -7.64
N SER A 190 0.61 19.09 -7.71
CA SER A 190 1.33 19.68 -6.59
C SER A 190 0.59 20.87 -5.99
N PHE A 191 0.91 21.22 -4.73
CA PHE A 191 0.41 22.43 -4.07
C PHE A 191 1.18 23.70 -4.46
N GLY A 192 2.25 23.59 -5.27
CA GLY A 192 2.98 24.75 -5.80
C GLY A 192 4.50 24.66 -5.68
N GLU A 193 5.14 25.83 -5.62
CA GLU A 193 6.58 25.99 -5.69
C GLU A 193 7.27 26.21 -4.30
N ASP A 194 6.47 26.40 -3.26
CA ASP A 194 6.98 26.64 -1.90
C ASP A 194 7.01 25.34 -1.10
N PRO A 195 8.19 24.88 -0.63
CA PRO A 195 8.31 23.63 0.10
C PRO A 195 7.59 23.62 1.44
N ILE A 196 7.47 24.78 2.12
CA ILE A 196 6.76 24.88 3.39
C ILE A 196 5.25 24.79 3.16
N LEU A 197 4.76 25.47 2.13
CA LEU A 197 3.35 25.38 1.74
C LEU A 197 2.98 23.93 1.37
N CYS A 198 3.76 23.27 0.51
CA CYS A 198 3.56 21.86 0.15
C CYS A 198 3.55 20.96 1.40
N GLY A 199 4.46 21.20 2.35
CA GLY A 199 4.51 20.46 3.61
C GLY A 199 3.28 20.66 4.49
N LEU A 200 2.81 21.90 4.65
CA LEU A 200 1.63 22.22 5.45
C LEU A 200 0.36 21.62 4.86
N PHE A 201 0.18 21.70 3.54
CA PHE A 201 -0.94 21.07 2.84
C PHE A 201 -0.84 19.55 2.91
N GLY A 202 0.37 18.98 2.75
CA GLY A 202 0.62 17.55 2.91
C GLY A 202 0.25 17.03 4.30
N ILE A 203 0.62 17.72 5.37
CA ILE A 203 0.22 17.38 6.75
C ILE A 203 -1.30 17.36 6.89
N ALA A 204 -1.96 18.41 6.39
CA ALA A 204 -3.40 18.54 6.50
C ALA A 204 -4.15 17.46 5.72
N GLU A 205 -3.74 17.18 4.47
CA GLU A 205 -4.37 16.18 3.64
C GLU A 205 -4.15 14.77 4.19
N VAL A 206 -2.93 14.45 4.65
CA VAL A 206 -2.63 13.16 5.31
C VAL A 206 -3.52 12.95 6.53
N LYS A 207 -3.65 13.97 7.41
CA LYS A 207 -4.55 13.89 8.56
C LYS A 207 -6.00 13.68 8.13
N GLY A 208 -6.46 14.38 7.09
CA GLY A 208 -7.80 14.25 6.57
C GLY A 208 -8.13 12.81 6.12
N TYR A 209 -7.19 12.13 5.47
CA TYR A 209 -7.34 10.72 5.12
C TYR A 209 -7.28 9.80 6.35
N MET A 210 -6.24 9.95 7.20
CA MET A 210 -6.01 9.05 8.33
C MET A 210 -7.11 9.13 9.38
N ASP A 211 -7.56 10.32 9.75
CA ASP A 211 -8.64 10.53 10.71
C ASP A 211 -9.97 9.92 10.24
N ASN A 212 -10.09 9.66 8.94
CA ASN A 212 -11.26 9.02 8.33
C ASN A 212 -10.97 7.60 7.82
N GLY A 213 -9.92 6.92 8.31
CA GLY A 213 -9.69 5.49 8.14
C GLY A 213 -9.14 5.05 6.78
N ILE A 214 -8.56 5.97 5.99
CA ILE A 214 -7.87 5.67 4.73
C ILE A 214 -6.36 5.91 4.92
N SER A 215 -5.54 4.99 4.43
CA SER A 215 -4.08 5.11 4.45
C SER A 215 -3.60 5.98 3.27
N PRO A 216 -3.03 7.17 3.50
CA PRO A 216 -2.43 7.96 2.43
C PRO A 216 -1.02 7.47 2.08
N MET A 217 -0.55 7.83 0.87
CA MET A 217 0.79 7.59 0.39
C MET A 217 1.40 8.89 -0.13
N LEU A 218 2.48 9.34 0.52
CA LEU A 218 3.20 10.54 0.07
C LEU A 218 3.88 10.29 -1.26
N LYS A 219 3.72 11.18 -2.22
CA LYS A 219 4.37 11.09 -3.52
C LYS A 219 4.85 12.43 -4.04
N HIS A 220 5.95 12.44 -4.80
CA HIS A 220 6.84 11.30 -5.11
C HIS A 220 8.17 11.55 -4.41
N TYR A 221 8.60 10.64 -3.57
CA TYR A 221 9.78 10.84 -2.72
C TYR A 221 11.09 10.86 -3.52
N GLY A 222 11.70 12.02 -3.53
CA GLY A 222 12.90 12.40 -4.26
C GLY A 222 12.70 13.75 -4.94
N PRO A 223 13.72 14.34 -5.56
CA PRO A 223 13.55 15.54 -6.37
C PRO A 223 12.84 15.16 -7.67
N HIS A 224 11.61 15.68 -7.90
CA HIS A 224 10.79 15.32 -9.05
C HIS A 224 10.26 16.54 -9.83
N GLY A 225 9.80 17.58 -9.15
CA GLY A 225 9.15 18.74 -9.79
C GLY A 225 10.08 19.72 -10.54
N ASN A 226 11.30 19.28 -10.90
CA ASN A 226 12.27 20.06 -11.67
C ASN A 226 13.09 19.18 -12.63
N PRO A 227 12.46 18.31 -13.42
CA PRO A 227 13.21 17.42 -14.30
C PRO A 227 13.82 18.19 -15.46
N LEU A 228 14.97 17.75 -15.95
CA LEU A 228 15.62 18.36 -17.13
C LEU A 228 14.63 18.52 -18.29
N SER A 229 14.56 19.73 -18.83
CA SER A 229 13.67 20.11 -19.94
C SER A 229 12.17 19.93 -19.66
N GLY A 230 11.76 19.77 -18.41
CA GLY A 230 10.37 19.49 -18.03
C GLY A 230 9.88 18.06 -18.32
N LEU A 231 10.77 17.17 -18.74
CA LEU A 231 10.43 15.79 -19.10
C LEU A 231 10.26 14.93 -17.83
N ASN A 232 9.09 14.39 -17.59
CA ASN A 232 8.71 13.70 -16.35
C ASN A 232 9.68 12.61 -15.89
N LEU A 233 10.35 11.92 -16.81
CA LEU A 233 11.28 10.81 -16.49
C LEU A 233 12.76 11.26 -16.47
N ALA A 234 13.04 12.53 -16.78
CA ALA A 234 14.41 13.02 -16.83
C ALA A 234 14.99 13.25 -15.43
N SER A 235 16.34 13.27 -15.34
CA SER A 235 17.04 13.55 -14.10
C SER A 235 16.74 14.94 -13.55
N VAL A 236 16.75 15.09 -12.23
CA VAL A 236 16.83 16.38 -11.55
C VAL A 236 18.26 16.59 -11.10
N GLU A 237 18.89 17.67 -11.58
CA GLU A 237 20.25 18.04 -11.23
C GLU A 237 20.19 19.13 -10.15
N CYS A 238 20.60 18.82 -8.94
CA CYS A 238 20.62 19.78 -7.83
C CYS A 238 21.66 19.40 -6.77
N GLY A 239 22.14 20.41 -6.05
CA GLY A 239 23.03 20.22 -4.91
C GLY A 239 22.33 19.69 -3.67
N LEU A 240 23.10 19.24 -2.67
CA LEU A 240 22.56 18.71 -1.41
C LEU A 240 21.67 19.71 -0.67
N ARG A 241 21.98 21.02 -0.73
CA ARG A 241 21.16 22.04 -0.09
C ARG A 241 19.76 22.08 -0.68
N ASP A 242 19.65 22.16 -2.01
CA ASP A 242 18.36 22.20 -2.69
C ASP A 242 17.59 20.89 -2.50
N LEU A 243 18.30 19.76 -2.51
CA LEU A 243 17.70 18.47 -2.21
C LEU A 243 16.97 18.50 -0.85
N HIS A 244 17.65 18.93 0.22
CA HIS A 244 17.10 18.90 1.58
C HIS A 244 16.17 20.06 1.89
N GLU A 245 16.49 21.29 1.45
CA GLU A 245 15.72 22.50 1.83
C GLU A 245 14.51 22.71 0.91
N VAL A 246 14.50 22.10 -0.29
CA VAL A 246 13.42 22.27 -1.26
C VAL A 246 12.66 20.95 -1.46
N TYR A 247 13.31 19.95 -2.08
CA TYR A 247 12.57 18.78 -2.57
C TYR A 247 12.17 17.79 -1.49
N LEU A 248 13.02 17.56 -0.50
CA LEU A 248 12.73 16.63 0.60
C LEU A 248 12.06 17.30 1.80
N LYS A 249 12.04 18.63 1.86
CA LYS A 249 11.48 19.37 2.99
C LYS A 249 9.99 19.08 3.26
N PRO A 250 9.10 19.02 2.27
CA PRO A 250 7.70 18.66 2.50
C PRO A 250 7.57 17.27 3.11
N PHE A 251 8.33 16.29 2.62
CA PHE A 251 8.32 14.92 3.14
C PHE A 251 8.79 14.85 4.59
N GLU A 252 9.90 15.52 4.93
CA GLU A 252 10.37 15.64 6.31
C GLU A 252 9.27 16.20 7.23
N MET A 253 8.62 17.28 6.81
CA MET A 253 7.56 17.92 7.58
C MET A 253 6.39 16.95 7.81
N VAL A 254 5.91 16.26 6.79
CA VAL A 254 4.78 15.34 6.93
C VAL A 254 5.16 14.14 7.81
N ILE A 255 6.30 13.50 7.56
CA ILE A 255 6.76 12.32 8.31
C ILE A 255 6.91 12.62 9.80
N ARG A 256 7.48 13.80 10.14
CA ARG A 256 7.66 14.18 11.54
C ARG A 256 6.37 14.61 12.25
N ASN A 257 5.32 14.98 11.52
CA ASN A 257 4.06 15.52 12.10
C ASN A 257 2.85 14.61 11.92
N THR A 258 3.05 13.41 11.33
CA THR A 258 1.99 12.42 11.12
C THR A 258 2.52 11.01 11.33
N SER A 259 1.61 10.03 11.33
CA SER A 259 1.97 8.60 11.36
C SER A 259 1.79 7.95 9.98
N VAL A 260 2.10 8.68 8.90
CA VAL A 260 1.99 8.16 7.54
C VAL A 260 2.81 6.88 7.37
N LEU A 261 2.23 5.86 6.74
CA LEU A 261 2.83 4.53 6.60
C LEU A 261 3.39 4.23 5.21
N ALA A 262 3.13 5.09 4.23
CA ALA A 262 3.53 4.82 2.85
C ALA A 262 4.15 6.05 2.19
N VAL A 263 5.22 5.80 1.45
CA VAL A 263 5.92 6.78 0.63
C VAL A 263 6.17 6.16 -0.74
N MET A 264 5.87 6.87 -1.83
CA MET A 264 6.13 6.41 -3.19
C MET A 264 7.43 7.02 -3.71
N SER A 265 8.37 6.18 -4.15
CA SER A 265 9.59 6.63 -4.83
C SER A 265 9.28 7.09 -6.26
N THR A 266 10.08 8.02 -6.79
CA THR A 266 9.86 8.60 -8.11
C THR A 266 10.35 7.73 -9.27
N TYR A 267 9.91 8.05 -10.50
CA TYR A 267 10.44 7.48 -11.74
C TYR A 267 11.87 7.90 -12.06
N ASN A 268 12.18 9.16 -11.77
CA ASN A 268 13.37 9.83 -12.27
C ASN A 268 14.62 9.56 -11.41
N SER A 269 15.69 10.24 -11.72
CA SER A 269 16.95 10.19 -11.00
C SER A 269 17.32 11.54 -10.41
N TRP A 270 18.10 11.54 -9.35
CA TRP A 270 18.80 12.67 -8.80
C TRP A 270 20.27 12.59 -9.18
N ASN A 271 20.77 13.60 -9.91
CA ASN A 271 22.14 13.61 -10.42
C ASN A 271 22.49 12.29 -11.13
N ARG A 272 21.53 11.76 -11.92
CA ARG A 272 21.61 10.51 -12.68
C ARG A 272 21.66 9.22 -11.87
N ILE A 273 21.47 9.29 -10.56
CA ILE A 273 21.28 8.12 -9.69
C ILE A 273 19.76 7.88 -9.57
N PRO A 274 19.23 6.72 -10.01
CA PRO A 274 17.80 6.45 -9.93
C PRO A 274 17.27 6.54 -8.49
N ASN A 275 16.21 7.32 -8.27
CA ASN A 275 15.67 7.54 -6.93
C ASN A 275 15.14 6.25 -6.31
N SER A 276 14.54 5.36 -7.12
CA SER A 276 13.99 4.06 -6.67
C SER A 276 15.07 3.01 -6.31
N ALA A 277 16.36 3.31 -6.55
CA ALA A 277 17.48 2.47 -6.15
C ALA A 277 18.54 3.25 -5.35
N SER A 278 18.16 4.41 -4.82
CA SER A 278 19.10 5.26 -4.07
C SER A 278 19.09 4.91 -2.58
N HIS A 279 20.10 4.16 -2.12
CA HIS A 279 20.30 3.89 -0.70
C HIS A 279 20.39 5.19 0.12
N TYR A 280 21.03 6.24 -0.41
CA TYR A 280 21.10 7.53 0.26
C TYR A 280 19.70 8.10 0.53
N LEU A 281 18.83 8.19 -0.50
CA LEU A 281 17.49 8.75 -0.35
C LEU A 281 16.59 7.84 0.52
N LEU A 282 16.55 6.55 0.21
CA LEU A 282 15.55 5.64 0.77
C LEU A 282 15.93 5.10 2.15
N THR A 283 17.22 5.05 2.48
CA THR A 283 17.70 4.55 3.76
C THR A 283 18.30 5.67 4.61
N GLU A 284 19.36 6.35 4.14
CA GLU A 284 20.04 7.34 4.98
C GLU A 284 19.15 8.53 5.31
N VAL A 285 18.45 9.10 4.32
CA VAL A 285 17.61 10.26 4.56
C VAL A 285 16.23 9.86 5.08
N LEU A 286 15.50 9.01 4.34
CA LEU A 286 14.13 8.69 4.68
C LEU A 286 14.01 7.98 6.04
N ARG A 287 14.79 6.92 6.25
CA ARG A 287 14.68 6.10 7.47
C ARG A 287 15.51 6.65 8.62
N ASN A 288 16.82 6.92 8.37
CA ASN A 288 17.73 7.28 9.46
C ASN A 288 17.57 8.74 9.90
N GLN A 289 17.41 9.69 8.96
CA GLN A 289 17.32 11.11 9.31
C GLN A 289 15.87 11.54 9.61
N PHE A 290 14.89 11.14 8.78
CA PHE A 290 13.48 11.53 8.97
C PHE A 290 12.74 10.62 9.95
N GLY A 291 13.27 9.41 10.20
CA GLY A 291 12.68 8.44 11.14
C GLY A 291 11.47 7.70 10.58
N PHE A 292 11.32 7.62 9.26
CA PHE A 292 10.22 6.91 8.61
C PHE A 292 10.28 5.41 8.89
N LYS A 293 9.18 4.86 9.39
CA LYS A 293 9.06 3.45 9.79
C LYS A 293 8.11 2.64 8.91
N GLY A 294 7.47 3.28 7.95
CA GLY A 294 6.56 2.63 7.03
C GLY A 294 7.27 1.93 5.87
N TYR A 295 6.56 1.71 4.79
CA TYR A 295 7.10 1.08 3.59
C TYR A 295 7.25 2.06 2.42
N VAL A 296 8.21 1.74 1.55
CA VAL A 296 8.40 2.43 0.27
C VAL A 296 7.67 1.63 -0.80
N TYR A 297 6.84 2.33 -1.56
CA TYR A 297 6.14 1.82 -2.74
C TYR A 297 6.82 2.41 -3.97
N SER A 298 7.14 1.62 -4.98
CA SER A 298 7.69 2.17 -6.21
C SER A 298 6.58 2.80 -7.05
N ASP A 299 6.84 3.90 -7.72
CA ASP A 299 5.96 4.39 -8.77
C ASP A 299 5.83 3.34 -9.89
N TRP A 300 4.81 3.46 -10.72
CA TRP A 300 4.43 2.42 -11.68
C TRP A 300 5.56 2.06 -12.65
N GLY A 301 6.07 0.84 -12.50
CA GLY A 301 7.18 0.36 -13.32
C GLY A 301 8.54 0.96 -13.00
N ALA A 302 8.68 1.80 -11.95
CA ALA A 302 9.94 2.48 -11.63
C ALA A 302 11.10 1.51 -11.37
N ILE A 303 10.84 0.32 -10.81
CA ILE A 303 11.89 -0.69 -10.63
C ILE A 303 12.32 -1.26 -11.98
N GLU A 304 11.38 -1.58 -12.88
CA GLU A 304 11.74 -2.06 -14.23
C GLU A 304 12.44 -0.97 -15.05
N MET A 305 12.20 0.31 -14.75
CA MET A 305 12.89 1.43 -15.37
C MET A 305 14.38 1.50 -15.01
N LEU A 306 14.85 0.84 -13.98
CA LEU A 306 16.30 0.69 -13.71
C LEU A 306 17.01 0.00 -14.89
N LYS A 307 16.30 -0.92 -15.57
CA LYS A 307 16.78 -1.59 -16.77
C LYS A 307 16.39 -0.83 -18.05
N THR A 308 15.14 -0.38 -18.19
CA THR A 308 14.59 0.09 -19.48
C THR A 308 14.82 1.58 -19.75
N LEU A 309 15.04 2.38 -18.71
CA LEU A 309 15.23 3.83 -18.79
C LEU A 309 16.60 4.29 -18.29
N HIS A 310 16.96 3.84 -17.08
CA HIS A 310 18.20 4.29 -16.41
C HIS A 310 19.43 3.48 -16.84
N TYR A 311 19.21 2.26 -17.37
CA TYR A 311 20.27 1.34 -17.80
C TYR A 311 21.32 1.03 -16.72
N THR A 312 20.89 1.02 -15.45
CA THR A 312 21.71 0.64 -14.30
C THR A 312 21.65 -0.86 -14.01
N ALA A 313 20.64 -1.56 -14.54
CA ALA A 313 20.46 -2.99 -14.43
C ALA A 313 20.42 -3.66 -15.80
N HIS A 314 21.01 -4.87 -15.93
CA HIS A 314 21.01 -5.64 -17.18
C HIS A 314 19.72 -6.46 -17.37
N ASN A 315 19.06 -6.84 -16.29
CA ASN A 315 17.84 -7.64 -16.29
C ASN A 315 16.91 -7.24 -15.13
N SER A 316 15.72 -7.82 -15.07
CA SER A 316 14.72 -7.48 -14.06
C SER A 316 15.10 -7.98 -12.66
N GLU A 317 15.86 -9.08 -12.56
CA GLU A 317 16.39 -9.59 -11.29
C GLU A 317 17.38 -8.60 -10.68
N GLU A 318 18.30 -8.08 -11.47
CA GLU A 318 19.25 -7.07 -11.03
C GLU A 318 18.55 -5.76 -10.65
N ALA A 319 17.55 -5.34 -11.42
CA ALA A 319 16.73 -4.19 -11.09
C ALA A 319 16.03 -4.35 -9.72
N ALA A 320 15.46 -5.53 -9.47
CA ALA A 320 14.86 -5.84 -8.17
C ALA A 320 15.91 -5.83 -7.05
N MET A 321 17.08 -6.40 -7.25
CA MET A 321 18.17 -6.37 -6.26
C MET A 321 18.59 -4.94 -5.92
N GLN A 322 18.77 -4.07 -6.93
CA GLN A 322 19.14 -2.66 -6.70
C GLN A 322 18.09 -1.90 -5.89
N ALA A 323 16.80 -2.25 -6.04
CA ALA A 323 15.72 -1.61 -5.30
C ALA A 323 15.63 -2.07 -3.83
N PHE A 324 16.25 -3.21 -3.46
CA PHE A 324 16.24 -3.77 -2.10
C PHE A 324 17.55 -3.52 -1.32
N THR A 325 18.60 -3.05 -1.96
CA THR A 325 19.91 -2.77 -1.34
C THR A 325 20.12 -1.29 -1.11
#